data_e3383983ea0b7ca45b94fc2a79be250c
#
_entry.id   e3383983ea0b7ca45b94fc2a79be250c
#
_cell.length_a   1.000
_cell.length_b   1.000
_cell.length_c   1.000
_cell.angle_alpha   90.00
_cell.angle_beta   90.00
_cell.angle_gamma   90.00
#
_symmetry.space_group_name_H-M   'P 1'
#
loop_
_entity.id
_entity.type
_entity.pdbx_description
1 polymer ?
#
loop_
_entity_poly.entity_id
_entity_poly.type
_entity_poly.pdbx_seq_one_letter_code
_entity_poly.pdbx_strand_id
1 'polypeptide(L)'
;MKPFADPIHRYMDHVRRTCETDPERAWRDALIGFRGNTWGSRHLPNFHAARGYHKLEAYTLGLVSDQLGHESNYVWGNVFAPVEIMECFGLGTVSVECLASFFSGYHAAPYFIDRAQESGIASTLCTYHKTVMGMMETGVLQAPRLAVTTSCACDGNLSTFRQLGQRMDVPMVLLDVPYDNDDASIDYLADQLRELARTLEKLTGTPFDESRLSHLLEVERETNALAWEFMRLQAEHFYPAEFIHHLFFVLAMQLSAGSEELRDLLRFMVDDIKRAPRLQGDKILWVHLMPYYQQSLKAAFDYSPDHQIVAVDMAFCTMSDLDDADPFRALAKKLIGNAMNGPYERKLALVDRLLDATHADGVIHFCHWGCKQSSGGSALLREHLHEAGVPLLQLDGDGIDERNSHDGQIKTRLEAFFEVLEAKRAEGAAQGGNVNGESTAQGGTAETKGGAR
;
A
#
# COMPACT_ATOMS: atom_id res chain seq x y z
N MET A 1 13.95 11.94 22.11
CA MET A 1 13.09 10.84 22.62
C MET A 1 11.75 11.44 23.01
N LYS A 2 10.65 11.10 22.30
CA LYS A 2 9.30 11.62 22.59
C LYS A 2 8.89 11.16 24.00
N PRO A 3 8.43 12.01 24.93
CA PRO A 3 8.07 11.62 26.30
C PRO A 3 6.86 10.66 26.38
N PHE A 4 6.15 10.44 25.27
CA PHE A 4 5.01 9.52 25.16
C PHE A 4 5.33 8.15 24.52
N ALA A 5 6.55 7.93 24.00
CA ALA A 5 6.92 6.67 23.37
C ALA A 5 6.90 5.49 24.37
N ASP A 6 7.28 5.72 25.63
CA ASP A 6 7.33 4.69 26.66
C ASP A 6 5.96 4.09 27.04
N PRO A 7 4.88 4.85 27.24
CA PRO A 7 3.55 4.29 27.47
C PRO A 7 3.00 3.48 26.29
N ILE A 8 3.23 3.92 25.07
CA ILE A 8 2.77 3.21 23.86
C ILE A 8 3.50 1.87 23.74
N HIS A 9 4.82 1.86 23.85
CA HIS A 9 5.61 0.61 23.83
C HIS A 9 5.18 -0.37 24.93
N ARG A 10 4.94 0.12 26.16
CA ARG A 10 4.43 -0.72 27.25
C ARG A 10 3.06 -1.33 26.92
N TYR A 11 2.20 -0.57 26.25
CA TYR A 11 0.89 -1.07 25.84
C TYR A 11 1.02 -2.14 24.75
N MET A 12 1.87 -1.92 23.76
CA MET A 12 2.17 -2.90 22.72
C MET A 12 2.72 -4.20 23.32
N ASP A 13 3.66 -4.10 24.26
CA ASP A 13 4.20 -5.24 25.01
C ASP A 13 3.15 -5.94 25.88
N HIS A 14 2.19 -5.19 26.42
CA HIS A 14 1.07 -5.78 27.14
C HIS A 14 0.20 -6.63 26.21
N VAL A 15 -0.23 -6.08 25.07
CA VAL A 15 -1.04 -6.80 24.07
C VAL A 15 -0.30 -8.07 23.63
N ARG A 16 0.98 -7.97 23.25
CA ARG A 16 1.81 -9.12 22.87
C ARG A 16 1.82 -10.23 23.90
N ARG A 17 2.09 -9.92 25.16
CA ARG A 17 2.09 -10.92 26.26
C ARG A 17 0.72 -11.48 26.52
N THR A 18 -0.33 -10.71 26.36
CA THR A 18 -1.71 -11.16 26.54
C THR A 18 -2.11 -12.16 25.45
N CYS A 19 -1.58 -12.05 24.21
CA CYS A 19 -1.80 -13.05 23.16
C CYS A 19 -1.40 -14.47 23.60
N GLU A 20 -0.37 -14.61 24.43
CA GLU A 20 0.14 -15.90 24.89
C GLU A 20 -0.74 -16.55 25.95
N THR A 21 -1.50 -15.79 26.73
CA THR A 21 -2.23 -16.23 27.90
C THR A 21 -3.74 -16.14 27.80
N ASP A 22 -4.23 -15.11 27.08
CA ASP A 22 -5.65 -14.82 26.90
C ASP A 22 -5.86 -14.12 25.54
N PRO A 23 -5.94 -14.89 24.44
CA PRO A 23 -6.09 -14.37 23.10
C PRO A 23 -7.30 -13.46 22.89
N GLU A 24 -8.46 -13.79 23.49
CA GLU A 24 -9.66 -12.95 23.38
C GLU A 24 -9.48 -11.58 24.04
N ARG A 25 -8.82 -11.57 25.19
CA ARG A 25 -8.48 -10.32 25.85
C ARG A 25 -7.48 -9.51 25.02
N ALA A 26 -6.46 -10.16 24.44
CA ALA A 26 -5.50 -9.49 23.57
C ALA A 26 -6.18 -8.82 22.37
N TRP A 27 -7.18 -9.47 21.78
CA TRP A 27 -8.00 -8.88 20.71
C TRP A 27 -8.73 -7.61 21.18
N ARG A 28 -9.43 -7.68 22.32
CA ARG A 28 -10.13 -6.51 22.91
C ARG A 28 -9.15 -5.38 23.21
N ASP A 29 -8.00 -5.71 23.81
CA ASP A 29 -6.96 -4.73 24.12
C ASP A 29 -6.39 -4.10 22.84
N ALA A 30 -6.13 -4.87 21.78
CA ALA A 30 -5.70 -4.34 20.48
C ALA A 30 -6.71 -3.36 19.88
N LEU A 31 -8.02 -3.69 19.93
CA LEU A 31 -9.08 -2.78 19.47
C LEU A 31 -9.14 -1.48 20.29
N ILE A 32 -8.95 -1.56 21.61
CA ILE A 32 -8.86 -0.35 22.47
C ILE A 32 -7.65 0.49 22.03
N GLY A 33 -6.52 -0.13 21.72
CA GLY A 33 -5.34 0.57 21.21
C GLY A 33 -5.58 1.28 19.89
N PHE A 34 -6.24 0.63 18.93
CA PHE A 34 -6.60 1.26 17.64
C PHE A 34 -7.55 2.44 17.83
N ARG A 35 -8.58 2.30 18.66
CA ARG A 35 -9.51 3.40 18.99
C ARG A 35 -8.79 4.55 19.70
N GLY A 36 -7.88 4.23 20.61
CA GLY A 36 -7.04 5.22 21.29
C GLY A 36 -6.14 5.99 20.32
N ASN A 37 -5.49 5.31 19.39
CA ASN A 37 -4.69 5.93 18.34
C ASN A 37 -5.57 6.79 17.41
N THR A 38 -6.72 6.29 16.97
CA THR A 38 -7.68 7.06 16.16
C THR A 38 -8.07 8.37 16.85
N TRP A 39 -8.39 8.27 18.14
CA TRP A 39 -8.72 9.47 18.95
C TRP A 39 -7.52 10.41 19.07
N GLY A 40 -6.32 9.86 19.33
CA GLY A 40 -5.08 10.64 19.43
C GLY A 40 -4.76 11.42 18.15
N SER A 41 -4.84 10.76 17.00
CA SER A 41 -4.59 11.39 15.68
C SER A 41 -5.61 12.49 15.36
N ARG A 42 -6.84 12.34 15.82
CA ARG A 42 -7.90 13.38 15.66
C ARG A 42 -7.74 14.59 16.58
N HIS A 43 -7.27 14.40 17.82
CA HIS A 43 -7.35 15.42 18.88
C HIS A 43 -5.99 15.90 19.40
N LEU A 44 -4.92 15.15 19.16
CA LEU A 44 -3.55 15.47 19.61
C LEU A 44 -2.56 15.51 18.42
N PRO A 45 -2.78 16.40 17.45
CA PRO A 45 -1.96 16.43 16.25
C PRO A 45 -0.49 16.76 16.58
N ASN A 46 0.42 16.10 15.89
CA ASN A 46 1.83 16.48 15.87
C ASN A 46 2.00 17.68 14.92
N PHE A 47 2.33 18.86 15.44
CA PHE A 47 2.47 20.06 14.63
C PHE A 47 3.66 20.02 13.65
N HIS A 48 4.55 19.04 13.75
CA HIS A 48 5.63 18.82 12.79
C HIS A 48 5.19 17.99 11.58
N ALA A 49 4.03 17.35 11.64
CA ALA A 49 3.49 16.54 10.57
C ALA A 49 2.49 17.31 9.70
N ALA A 50 2.34 16.89 8.44
CA ALA A 50 1.29 17.38 7.57
C ALA A 50 -0.09 17.08 8.15
N ARG A 51 -1.04 18.01 8.00
CA ARG A 51 -2.40 17.83 8.52
C ARG A 51 -3.13 16.69 7.81
N GLY A 52 -2.86 16.50 6.51
CA GLY A 52 -3.40 15.39 5.73
C GLY A 52 -2.93 14.04 6.25
N TYR A 53 -1.68 13.94 6.74
CA TYR A 53 -1.18 12.70 7.37
C TYR A 53 -2.03 12.28 8.58
N HIS A 54 -2.29 13.18 9.52
CA HIS A 54 -3.11 12.86 10.69
C HIS A 54 -4.55 12.46 10.35
N LYS A 55 -5.12 13.10 9.33
CA LYS A 55 -6.46 12.74 8.87
C LYS A 55 -6.48 11.35 8.24
N LEU A 56 -5.48 11.02 7.42
CA LEU A 56 -5.35 9.69 6.82
C LEU A 56 -5.13 8.61 7.87
N GLU A 57 -4.23 8.84 8.83
CA GLU A 57 -4.01 7.94 9.96
C GLU A 57 -5.30 7.68 10.74
N ALA A 58 -6.00 8.75 11.13
CA ALA A 58 -7.27 8.66 11.86
C ALA A 58 -8.37 7.97 11.04
N TYR A 59 -8.41 8.18 9.74
CA TYR A 59 -9.34 7.52 8.82
C TYR A 59 -9.06 6.02 8.75
N THR A 60 -7.82 5.62 8.43
CA THR A 60 -7.46 4.22 8.23
C THR A 60 -7.59 3.40 9.50
N LEU A 61 -7.11 3.92 10.64
CA LEU A 61 -7.25 3.26 11.94
C LEU A 61 -8.73 3.19 12.39
N GLY A 62 -9.51 4.25 12.10
CA GLY A 62 -10.95 4.28 12.35
C GLY A 62 -11.68 3.21 11.55
N LEU A 63 -11.44 3.14 10.23
CA LEU A 63 -12.02 2.15 9.34
C LEU A 63 -11.80 0.72 9.86
N VAL A 64 -10.56 0.38 10.22
CA VAL A 64 -10.22 -0.96 10.72
C VAL A 64 -10.84 -1.23 12.08
N SER A 65 -10.80 -0.27 13.00
CA SER A 65 -11.38 -0.47 14.34
C SER A 65 -12.90 -0.58 14.31
N ASP A 66 -13.57 0.12 13.39
CA ASP A 66 -15.01 0.03 13.21
C ASP A 66 -15.42 -1.29 12.56
N GLN A 67 -14.69 -1.75 11.54
CA GLN A 67 -14.91 -3.04 10.93
C GLN A 67 -14.75 -4.18 11.94
N LEU A 68 -13.67 -4.19 12.71
CA LEU A 68 -13.39 -5.22 13.72
C LEU A 68 -14.31 -5.14 14.95
N GLY A 69 -14.88 -3.98 15.23
CA GLY A 69 -15.77 -3.76 16.38
C GLY A 69 -17.22 -4.22 16.16
N HIS A 70 -17.63 -4.54 14.92
CA HIS A 70 -18.98 -4.94 14.54
C HIS A 70 -19.00 -6.38 14.00
N GLU A 71 -18.78 -7.35 14.85
CA GLU A 71 -18.56 -8.78 14.57
C GLU A 71 -19.57 -9.42 13.60
N SER A 72 -20.79 -8.91 13.54
CA SER A 72 -21.86 -9.45 12.66
C SER A 72 -21.94 -8.79 11.29
N ASN A 73 -21.15 -7.75 11.01
CA ASN A 73 -21.33 -6.88 9.84
C ASN A 73 -20.09 -6.76 8.95
N TYR A 74 -19.16 -7.71 8.99
CA TYR A 74 -18.02 -7.70 8.12
C TYR A 74 -17.81 -9.02 7.36
N VAL A 75 -17.09 -8.94 6.26
CA VAL A 75 -16.58 -10.05 5.46
C VAL A 75 -15.05 -10.03 5.52
N TRP A 76 -14.42 -11.20 5.50
CA TRP A 76 -12.99 -11.25 5.21
C TRP A 76 -12.75 -11.14 3.72
N GLY A 77 -11.79 -10.28 3.36
CA GLY A 77 -11.28 -10.14 2.01
C GLY A 77 -9.77 -10.28 1.96
N ASN A 78 -9.22 -10.70 0.84
CA ASN A 78 -7.83 -10.38 0.56
C ASN A 78 -7.72 -8.91 0.12
N VAL A 79 -6.51 -8.36 0.08
CA VAL A 79 -6.28 -6.95 -0.24
C VAL A 79 -6.82 -6.51 -1.61
N PHE A 80 -7.09 -7.44 -2.53
CA PHE A 80 -7.68 -7.19 -3.85
C PHE A 80 -9.14 -7.68 -3.97
N ALA A 81 -9.83 -7.93 -2.86
CA ALA A 81 -11.25 -8.25 -2.89
C ALA A 81 -12.06 -7.01 -3.36
N PRO A 82 -13.16 -7.21 -4.13
CA PRO A 82 -14.00 -6.12 -4.64
C PRO A 82 -14.85 -5.52 -3.53
N VAL A 83 -14.26 -4.65 -2.71
CA VAL A 83 -14.90 -4.02 -1.54
C VAL A 83 -16.16 -3.26 -1.91
N GLU A 84 -16.27 -2.75 -3.12
CA GLU A 84 -17.39 -1.99 -3.68
C GLU A 84 -18.68 -2.81 -3.66
N ILE A 85 -18.62 -4.12 -3.98
CA ILE A 85 -19.79 -4.99 -3.94
C ILE A 85 -20.24 -5.21 -2.49
N MET A 86 -19.32 -5.43 -1.55
CA MET A 86 -19.67 -5.59 -0.14
C MET A 86 -20.29 -4.30 0.42
N GLU A 87 -19.76 -3.15 0.03
CA GLU A 87 -20.27 -1.83 0.42
C GLU A 87 -21.72 -1.58 -0.06
N CYS A 88 -22.13 -2.13 -1.20
CA CYS A 88 -23.52 -2.07 -1.66
C CYS A 88 -24.52 -2.69 -0.66
N PHE A 89 -24.04 -3.57 0.22
CA PHE A 89 -24.84 -4.23 1.26
C PHE A 89 -24.56 -3.67 2.67
N GLY A 90 -23.77 -2.60 2.80
CA GLY A 90 -23.36 -2.03 4.07
C GLY A 90 -22.44 -2.96 4.88
N LEU A 91 -21.71 -3.86 4.20
CA LEU A 91 -20.77 -4.77 4.83
C LEU A 91 -19.35 -4.21 4.75
N GLY A 92 -18.69 -4.06 5.89
CA GLY A 92 -17.27 -3.77 5.94
C GLY A 92 -16.42 -4.94 5.45
N THR A 93 -15.29 -4.67 4.83
CA THR A 93 -14.32 -5.69 4.41
C THR A 93 -13.06 -5.59 5.26
N VAL A 94 -12.72 -6.68 5.96
CA VAL A 94 -11.47 -6.81 6.73
C VAL A 94 -10.48 -7.59 5.90
N SER A 95 -9.38 -6.95 5.51
CA SER A 95 -8.28 -7.65 4.84
C SER A 95 -7.45 -8.44 5.84
N VAL A 96 -7.22 -9.71 5.55
CA VAL A 96 -6.39 -10.59 6.38
C VAL A 96 -4.93 -10.10 6.40
N GLU A 97 -4.43 -9.52 5.31
CA GLU A 97 -3.08 -8.93 5.24
C GLU A 97 -2.98 -7.69 6.12
N CYS A 98 -4.04 -6.90 6.17
CA CYS A 98 -4.14 -5.72 7.03
C CYS A 98 -4.06 -6.13 8.51
N LEU A 99 -4.80 -7.16 8.93
CA LEU A 99 -4.73 -7.71 10.29
C LEU A 99 -3.31 -8.14 10.66
N ALA A 100 -2.63 -8.88 9.77
CA ALA A 100 -1.25 -9.29 10.00
C ALA A 100 -0.33 -8.08 10.22
N SER A 101 -0.51 -7.02 9.43
CA SER A 101 0.25 -5.77 9.56
C SER A 101 0.04 -5.11 10.93
N PHE A 102 -1.21 -5.00 11.38
CA PHE A 102 -1.51 -4.37 12.67
C PHE A 102 -0.94 -5.15 13.86
N PHE A 103 -1.05 -6.48 13.85
CA PHE A 103 -0.47 -7.30 14.91
C PHE A 103 1.07 -7.35 14.87
N SER A 104 1.68 -7.17 13.70
CA SER A 104 3.11 -6.90 13.60
C SER A 104 3.48 -5.59 14.30
N GLY A 105 2.66 -4.55 14.17
CA GLY A 105 2.83 -3.29 14.90
C GLY A 105 2.86 -3.45 16.43
N TYR A 106 2.14 -4.44 16.96
CA TYR A 106 2.21 -4.82 18.38
C TYR A 106 3.36 -5.78 18.73
N HIS A 107 4.27 -6.10 17.80
CA HIS A 107 5.31 -7.12 17.95
C HIS A 107 4.76 -8.51 18.31
N ALA A 108 3.49 -8.78 17.97
CA ALA A 108 2.81 -10.03 18.28
C ALA A 108 2.86 -11.06 17.12
N ALA A 109 3.23 -10.63 15.92
CA ALA A 109 3.28 -11.50 14.75
C ALA A 109 4.16 -12.75 14.96
N PRO A 110 5.36 -12.69 15.58
CA PRO A 110 6.19 -13.86 15.85
C PRO A 110 5.47 -14.98 16.59
N TYR A 111 4.65 -14.65 17.59
CA TYR A 111 3.86 -15.62 18.33
C TYR A 111 2.87 -16.37 17.44
N PHE A 112 2.12 -15.66 16.61
CA PHE A 112 1.14 -16.27 15.70
C PHE A 112 1.81 -17.07 14.58
N ILE A 113 2.95 -16.61 14.05
CA ILE A 113 3.74 -17.34 13.07
C ILE A 113 4.19 -18.69 13.63
N ASP A 114 4.67 -18.73 14.87
CA ASP A 114 5.09 -19.97 15.52
C ASP A 114 3.90 -20.92 15.72
N ARG A 115 2.74 -20.43 16.15
CA ARG A 115 1.51 -21.25 16.25
C ARG A 115 1.09 -21.85 14.92
N ALA A 116 1.13 -21.07 13.83
CA ALA A 116 0.84 -21.57 12.49
C ALA A 116 1.81 -22.69 12.08
N GLN A 117 3.10 -22.51 12.32
CA GLN A 117 4.11 -23.52 11.96
C GLN A 117 3.97 -24.79 12.79
N GLU A 118 3.67 -24.68 14.08
CA GLU A 118 3.38 -25.80 14.95
C GLU A 118 2.14 -26.60 14.52
N SER A 119 1.15 -25.93 13.89
CA SER A 119 -0.02 -26.60 13.32
C SER A 119 0.24 -27.25 11.94
N GLY A 120 1.50 -27.20 11.45
CA GLY A 120 1.93 -27.84 10.21
C GLY A 120 1.98 -26.93 8.98
N ILE A 121 1.83 -25.61 9.15
CA ILE A 121 1.98 -24.66 8.05
C ILE A 121 3.46 -24.51 7.68
N ALA A 122 3.75 -24.57 6.37
CA ALA A 122 5.13 -24.50 5.88
C ALA A 122 5.83 -23.20 6.29
N SER A 123 7.08 -23.33 6.77
CA SER A 123 7.90 -22.18 7.17
C SER A 123 8.17 -21.19 6.02
N THR A 124 8.14 -21.68 4.77
CA THR A 124 8.35 -20.91 3.55
C THR A 124 7.12 -20.09 3.08
N LEU A 125 5.94 -20.32 3.69
CA LEU A 125 4.76 -19.51 3.40
C LEU A 125 4.99 -18.07 3.88
N CYS A 126 4.46 -17.11 3.12
CA CYS A 126 4.47 -15.70 3.46
C CYS A 126 3.98 -15.45 4.90
N THR A 127 4.68 -14.61 5.64
CA THR A 127 4.42 -14.35 7.07
C THR A 127 3.10 -13.62 7.31
N TYR A 128 2.59 -12.86 6.35
CA TYR A 128 1.23 -12.31 6.41
C TYR A 128 0.20 -13.43 6.60
N HIS A 129 0.28 -14.46 5.77
CA HIS A 129 -0.61 -15.62 5.86
C HIS A 129 -0.38 -16.46 7.12
N LYS A 130 0.88 -16.69 7.47
CA LYS A 130 1.20 -17.44 8.72
C LYS A 130 0.66 -16.73 9.95
N THR A 131 0.76 -15.39 10.02
CA THR A 131 0.23 -14.60 11.13
C THR A 131 -1.28 -14.81 11.28
N VAL A 132 -2.04 -14.66 10.18
CA VAL A 132 -3.51 -14.84 10.22
C VAL A 132 -3.89 -16.29 10.55
N MET A 133 -3.20 -17.27 9.99
CA MET A 133 -3.45 -18.69 10.32
C MET A 133 -3.16 -18.98 11.79
N GLY A 134 -2.10 -18.39 12.35
CA GLY A 134 -1.81 -18.51 13.79
C GLY A 134 -2.85 -17.80 14.67
N MET A 135 -3.36 -16.66 14.25
CA MET A 135 -4.48 -15.98 14.92
C MET A 135 -5.74 -16.84 14.93
N MET A 136 -6.01 -17.57 13.85
CA MET A 136 -7.10 -18.55 13.80
C MET A 136 -6.85 -19.71 14.78
N GLU A 137 -5.65 -20.32 14.77
CA GLU A 137 -5.28 -21.44 15.66
C GLU A 137 -5.39 -21.10 17.14
N THR A 138 -5.14 -19.85 17.50
CA THR A 138 -5.19 -19.35 18.89
C THR A 138 -6.57 -18.86 19.29
N GLY A 139 -7.55 -18.83 18.38
CA GLY A 139 -8.89 -18.33 18.66
C GLY A 139 -8.99 -16.82 18.82
N VAL A 140 -7.93 -16.07 18.49
CA VAL A 140 -7.97 -14.58 18.48
C VAL A 140 -8.87 -14.09 17.36
N LEU A 141 -8.87 -14.76 16.22
CA LEU A 141 -9.62 -14.34 15.04
C LEU A 141 -11.09 -14.76 15.14
N GLN A 142 -11.99 -13.80 14.96
CA GLN A 142 -13.42 -14.05 14.97
C GLN A 142 -13.91 -14.42 13.57
N ALA A 143 -14.90 -15.32 13.48
CA ALA A 143 -15.48 -15.76 12.23
C ALA A 143 -16.30 -14.64 11.59
N PRO A 144 -16.07 -14.28 10.30
CA PRO A 144 -16.89 -13.35 9.55
C PRO A 144 -18.18 -14.03 9.06
N ARG A 145 -19.09 -13.26 8.47
CA ARG A 145 -20.27 -13.83 7.80
C ARG A 145 -19.94 -14.56 6.50
N LEU A 146 -18.90 -14.12 5.81
CA LEU A 146 -18.43 -14.62 4.52
C LEU A 146 -16.93 -14.34 4.38
N ALA A 147 -16.24 -15.19 3.65
CA ALA A 147 -14.87 -14.95 3.19
C ALA A 147 -14.87 -14.82 1.66
N VAL A 148 -14.29 -13.74 1.14
CA VAL A 148 -14.17 -13.47 -0.29
C VAL A 148 -12.70 -13.34 -0.64
N THR A 149 -12.22 -14.13 -1.60
CA THR A 149 -10.83 -14.04 -2.06
C THR A 149 -10.77 -14.02 -3.58
N THR A 150 -9.69 -13.48 -4.11
CA THR A 150 -9.40 -13.47 -5.54
C THR A 150 -8.18 -14.30 -5.85
N SER A 151 -8.06 -14.85 -7.07
CA SER A 151 -6.81 -15.45 -7.57
C SER A 151 -5.77 -14.38 -7.97
N CYS A 152 -6.13 -13.08 -7.93
CA CYS A 152 -5.22 -11.98 -8.26
C CYS A 152 -3.99 -12.01 -7.36
N ALA A 153 -2.82 -11.95 -7.97
CA ALA A 153 -1.51 -11.77 -7.39
C ALA A 153 -0.97 -12.91 -6.50
N CYS A 154 -1.78 -13.58 -5.67
CA CYS A 154 -1.24 -14.40 -4.60
C CYS A 154 -1.86 -15.79 -4.47
N ASP A 155 -1.10 -16.85 -4.80
CA ASP A 155 -1.52 -18.24 -4.57
C ASP A 155 -1.68 -18.56 -3.06
N GLY A 156 -0.93 -17.87 -2.20
CA GLY A 156 -1.03 -18.01 -0.75
C GLY A 156 -2.42 -17.65 -0.22
N ASN A 157 -3.08 -16.65 -0.83
CA ASN A 157 -4.44 -16.26 -0.48
C ASN A 157 -5.42 -17.41 -0.66
N LEU A 158 -5.37 -18.11 -1.79
CA LEU A 158 -6.26 -19.23 -2.07
C LEU A 158 -6.16 -20.32 -1.00
N SER A 159 -4.94 -20.67 -0.62
CA SER A 159 -4.70 -21.68 0.41
C SER A 159 -5.14 -21.21 1.79
N THR A 160 -4.84 -19.97 2.15
CA THR A 160 -5.19 -19.36 3.44
C THR A 160 -6.71 -19.29 3.60
N PHE A 161 -7.42 -18.76 2.61
CA PHE A 161 -8.89 -18.63 2.68
C PHE A 161 -9.59 -19.97 2.71
N ARG A 162 -9.10 -20.99 1.97
CA ARG A 162 -9.63 -22.36 2.07
C ARG A 162 -9.47 -22.93 3.48
N GLN A 163 -8.29 -22.76 4.10
CA GLN A 163 -8.04 -23.20 5.48
C GLN A 163 -8.94 -22.47 6.48
N LEU A 164 -9.04 -21.13 6.35
CA LEU A 164 -9.91 -20.30 7.19
C LEU A 164 -11.38 -20.74 7.07
N GLY A 165 -11.90 -20.88 5.84
CA GLY A 165 -13.27 -21.31 5.60
C GLY A 165 -13.59 -22.69 6.18
N GLN A 166 -12.69 -23.67 5.99
CA GLN A 166 -12.88 -25.02 6.49
C GLN A 166 -12.81 -25.12 8.02
N ARG A 167 -11.84 -24.44 8.64
CA ARG A 167 -11.60 -24.56 10.10
C ARG A 167 -12.57 -23.74 10.93
N MET A 168 -13.09 -22.66 10.39
CA MET A 168 -14.03 -21.77 11.10
C MET A 168 -15.48 -21.94 10.63
N ASP A 169 -15.74 -22.90 9.74
CA ASP A 169 -17.07 -23.15 9.14
C ASP A 169 -17.71 -21.89 8.53
N VAL A 170 -16.91 -21.13 7.77
CA VAL A 170 -17.32 -19.88 7.13
C VAL A 170 -17.53 -20.11 5.64
N PRO A 171 -18.68 -19.70 5.06
CA PRO A 171 -18.87 -19.72 3.61
C PRO A 171 -17.76 -18.92 2.90
N MET A 172 -17.29 -19.43 1.76
CA MET A 172 -16.21 -18.81 1.00
C MET A 172 -16.59 -18.64 -0.48
N VAL A 173 -16.30 -17.47 -1.02
CA VAL A 173 -16.35 -17.17 -2.45
C VAL A 173 -14.93 -16.94 -2.96
N LEU A 174 -14.55 -17.65 -4.00
CA LEU A 174 -13.35 -17.43 -4.77
C LEU A 174 -13.71 -16.78 -6.10
N LEU A 175 -13.11 -15.63 -6.38
CA LEU A 175 -13.16 -14.96 -7.68
C LEU A 175 -11.89 -15.34 -8.46
N ASP A 176 -12.10 -16.07 -9.55
CA ASP A 176 -11.01 -16.46 -10.45
C ASP A 176 -10.77 -15.35 -11.47
N VAL A 177 -9.67 -14.63 -11.28
CA VAL A 177 -9.29 -13.45 -12.09
C VAL A 177 -8.38 -13.89 -13.24
N PRO A 178 -8.86 -13.80 -14.49
CA PRO A 178 -8.05 -14.14 -15.67
C PRO A 178 -6.80 -13.26 -15.81
N TYR A 179 -5.79 -13.77 -16.51
CA TYR A 179 -4.62 -12.96 -16.91
C TYR A 179 -4.88 -12.19 -18.19
N ASP A 180 -5.66 -12.75 -19.11
CA ASP A 180 -5.98 -12.12 -20.39
C ASP A 180 -7.01 -11.01 -20.19
N ASN A 181 -6.81 -9.88 -20.87
CA ASN A 181 -7.70 -8.72 -20.80
C ASN A 181 -8.49 -8.58 -22.11
N ASP A 182 -9.22 -9.63 -22.46
CA ASP A 182 -10.16 -9.66 -23.58
C ASP A 182 -11.62 -9.65 -23.10
N ASP A 183 -12.56 -9.44 -24.01
CA ASP A 183 -13.99 -9.37 -23.67
C ASP A 183 -14.51 -10.66 -23.02
N ALA A 184 -14.02 -11.83 -23.44
CA ALA A 184 -14.46 -13.11 -22.88
C ALA A 184 -14.00 -13.27 -21.42
N SER A 185 -12.78 -12.85 -21.10
CA SER A 185 -12.21 -12.82 -19.74
C SER A 185 -12.95 -11.82 -18.86
N ILE A 186 -13.27 -10.64 -19.40
CA ILE A 186 -14.03 -9.62 -18.69
C ILE A 186 -15.43 -10.11 -18.37
N ASP A 187 -16.14 -10.70 -19.34
CA ASP A 187 -17.48 -11.25 -19.14
C ASP A 187 -17.48 -12.41 -18.13
N TYR A 188 -16.48 -13.31 -18.21
CA TYR A 188 -16.31 -14.41 -17.27
C TYR A 188 -16.17 -13.92 -15.81
N LEU A 189 -15.36 -12.89 -15.58
CA LEU A 189 -15.20 -12.34 -14.24
C LEU A 189 -16.42 -11.51 -13.80
N ALA A 190 -17.03 -10.75 -14.72
CA ALA A 190 -18.25 -10.00 -14.44
C ALA A 190 -19.40 -10.90 -13.99
N ASP A 191 -19.54 -12.11 -14.58
CA ASP A 191 -20.54 -13.08 -14.15
C ASP A 191 -20.27 -13.64 -12.74
N GLN A 192 -19.02 -13.86 -12.37
CA GLN A 192 -18.64 -14.22 -11.00
C GLN A 192 -18.96 -13.11 -10.00
N LEU A 193 -18.73 -11.85 -10.36
CA LEU A 193 -19.08 -10.68 -9.53
C LEU A 193 -20.58 -10.55 -9.33
N ARG A 194 -21.38 -10.82 -10.36
CA ARG A 194 -22.84 -10.90 -10.24
C ARG A 194 -23.30 -12.04 -9.31
N GLU A 195 -22.62 -13.19 -9.34
CA GLU A 195 -22.95 -14.29 -8.43
C GLU A 195 -22.53 -13.98 -6.99
N LEU A 196 -21.43 -13.24 -6.78
CA LEU A 196 -21.08 -12.69 -5.46
C LEU A 196 -22.19 -11.78 -4.95
N ALA A 197 -22.72 -10.86 -5.78
CA ALA A 197 -23.83 -9.99 -5.39
C ALA A 197 -25.08 -10.80 -4.99
N ARG A 198 -25.46 -11.83 -5.77
CA ARG A 198 -26.57 -12.75 -5.42
C ARG A 198 -26.32 -13.51 -4.11
N THR A 199 -25.07 -13.88 -3.84
CA THR A 199 -24.70 -14.54 -2.59
C THR A 199 -24.88 -13.60 -1.40
N LEU A 200 -24.49 -12.34 -1.57
CA LEU A 200 -24.65 -11.30 -0.55
C LEU A 200 -26.13 -10.92 -0.34
N GLU A 201 -26.96 -10.89 -1.40
CA GLU A 201 -28.43 -10.74 -1.26
C GLU A 201 -29.03 -11.82 -0.35
N LYS A 202 -28.66 -13.09 -0.59
CA LYS A 202 -29.14 -14.22 0.23
C LYS A 202 -28.62 -14.12 1.67
N LEU A 203 -27.38 -13.69 1.85
CA LEU A 203 -26.74 -13.58 3.16
C LEU A 203 -27.32 -12.45 4.02
N THR A 204 -27.62 -11.30 3.40
CA THR A 204 -28.08 -10.08 4.08
C THR A 204 -29.58 -9.93 4.11
N GLY A 205 -30.28 -10.53 3.14
CA GLY A 205 -31.70 -10.28 2.88
C GLY A 205 -31.98 -8.92 2.23
N THR A 206 -30.94 -8.19 1.80
CA THR A 206 -31.04 -6.87 1.17
C THR A 206 -30.92 -7.05 -0.36
N PRO A 207 -31.84 -6.53 -1.18
CA PRO A 207 -31.69 -6.54 -2.63
C PRO A 207 -30.45 -5.78 -3.09
N PHE A 208 -29.78 -6.29 -4.13
CA PHE A 208 -28.65 -5.58 -4.74
C PHE A 208 -29.14 -4.34 -5.50
N ASP A 209 -28.42 -3.23 -5.28
CA ASP A 209 -28.65 -1.97 -5.99
C ASP A 209 -27.49 -1.69 -6.97
N GLU A 210 -27.71 -1.94 -8.25
CA GLU A 210 -26.73 -1.69 -9.31
C GLU A 210 -26.40 -0.20 -9.46
N SER A 211 -27.38 0.68 -9.19
CA SER A 211 -27.13 2.13 -9.22
C SER A 211 -26.16 2.57 -8.11
N ARG A 212 -26.20 1.90 -6.96
CA ARG A 212 -25.24 2.12 -5.87
C ARG A 212 -23.84 1.70 -6.30
N LEU A 213 -23.69 0.52 -6.95
CA LEU A 213 -22.37 0.09 -7.46
C LEU A 213 -21.82 1.08 -8.48
N SER A 214 -22.65 1.51 -9.45
CA SER A 214 -22.25 2.52 -10.44
C SER A 214 -21.79 3.82 -9.80
N HIS A 215 -22.48 4.29 -8.76
CA HIS A 215 -22.08 5.48 -8.00
C HIS A 215 -20.75 5.28 -7.27
N LEU A 216 -20.54 4.12 -6.62
CA LEU A 216 -19.26 3.82 -5.94
C LEU A 216 -18.08 3.85 -6.92
N LEU A 217 -18.25 3.28 -8.13
CA LEU A 217 -17.21 3.29 -9.17
C LEU A 217 -16.93 4.71 -9.70
N GLU A 218 -17.95 5.57 -9.78
CA GLU A 218 -17.75 6.97 -10.13
C GLU A 218 -16.93 7.73 -9.07
N VAL A 219 -17.27 7.54 -7.79
CA VAL A 219 -16.51 8.11 -6.66
C VAL A 219 -15.08 7.57 -6.64
N GLU A 220 -14.88 6.28 -6.93
CA GLU A 220 -13.54 5.69 -7.01
C GLU A 220 -12.70 6.31 -8.14
N ARG A 221 -13.28 6.57 -9.30
CA ARG A 221 -12.60 7.24 -10.41
C ARG A 221 -12.13 8.65 -10.02
N GLU A 222 -12.97 9.44 -9.32
CA GLU A 222 -12.57 10.73 -8.77
C GLU A 222 -11.44 10.59 -7.73
N THR A 223 -11.56 9.59 -6.85
CA THR A 223 -10.56 9.28 -5.81
C THR A 223 -9.21 8.92 -6.43
N ASN A 224 -9.20 8.08 -7.47
CA ASN A 224 -7.99 7.71 -8.20
C ASN A 224 -7.31 8.92 -8.85
N ALA A 225 -8.09 9.83 -9.46
CA ALA A 225 -7.55 11.08 -10.03
C ALA A 225 -6.90 11.95 -8.97
N LEU A 226 -7.53 12.10 -7.80
CA LEU A 226 -6.98 12.84 -6.66
C LEU A 226 -5.71 12.18 -6.09
N ALA A 227 -5.66 10.85 -6.04
CA ALA A 227 -4.47 10.12 -5.59
C ALA A 227 -3.28 10.35 -6.54
N TRP A 228 -3.50 10.33 -7.86
CA TRP A 228 -2.49 10.69 -8.85
C TRP A 228 -2.04 12.16 -8.75
N GLU A 229 -2.97 13.09 -8.49
CA GLU A 229 -2.64 14.50 -8.25
C GLU A 229 -1.81 14.67 -6.98
N PHE A 230 -2.23 14.04 -5.88
CA PHE A 230 -1.50 14.08 -4.60
C PHE A 230 -0.07 13.54 -4.74
N MET A 231 0.11 12.40 -5.42
CA MET A 231 1.42 11.82 -5.68
C MET A 231 2.35 12.78 -6.45
N ARG A 232 1.85 13.41 -7.53
CA ARG A 232 2.65 14.40 -8.28
C ARG A 232 3.05 15.58 -7.40
N LEU A 233 2.13 16.05 -6.56
CA LEU A 233 2.41 17.14 -5.61
C LEU A 233 3.41 16.70 -4.53
N GLN A 234 3.40 15.44 -4.07
CA GLN A 234 4.43 14.90 -3.18
C GLN A 234 5.83 14.90 -3.83
N ALA A 235 5.91 14.75 -5.14
CA ALA A 235 7.19 14.87 -5.86
C ALA A 235 7.68 16.32 -6.01
N GLU A 236 6.81 17.30 -5.77
CA GLU A 236 7.13 18.72 -5.85
C GLU A 236 7.27 19.43 -4.50
N HIS A 237 6.56 18.93 -3.50
CA HIS A 237 6.43 19.55 -2.18
C HIS A 237 6.89 18.63 -1.05
N PHE A 238 7.50 19.23 -0.02
CA PHE A 238 7.85 18.51 1.18
C PHE A 238 6.58 18.20 2.00
N TYR A 239 6.31 16.91 2.22
CA TYR A 239 5.16 16.42 2.98
C TYR A 239 5.64 15.69 4.23
N PRO A 240 5.77 16.38 5.38
CA PRO A 240 6.30 15.78 6.60
C PRO A 240 5.34 14.75 7.17
N ALA A 241 5.69 13.49 7.04
CA ALA A 241 4.94 12.34 7.53
C ALA A 241 5.89 11.28 8.11
N GLU A 242 5.35 10.34 8.87
CA GLU A 242 6.10 9.15 9.28
C GLU A 242 6.13 8.12 8.12
N PHE A 243 7.11 7.25 8.13
CA PHE A 243 7.25 6.17 7.13
C PHE A 243 5.97 5.32 6.98
N ILE A 244 5.25 5.10 8.09
CA ILE A 244 3.97 4.36 8.11
C ILE A 244 2.84 5.05 7.33
N HIS A 245 2.95 6.35 7.02
CA HIS A 245 1.97 7.08 6.22
C HIS A 245 1.61 6.36 4.93
N HIS A 246 2.62 5.82 4.25
CA HIS A 246 2.44 5.13 2.98
C HIS A 246 1.66 3.82 3.12
N LEU A 247 1.83 3.09 4.24
CA LEU A 247 0.99 1.93 4.54
C LEU A 247 -0.47 2.35 4.74
N PHE A 248 -0.73 3.40 5.51
CA PHE A 248 -2.09 3.91 5.69
C PHE A 248 -2.72 4.34 4.36
N PHE A 249 -1.93 4.96 3.48
CA PHE A 249 -2.39 5.35 2.15
C PHE A 249 -2.75 4.12 1.29
N VAL A 250 -1.90 3.10 1.24
CA VAL A 250 -2.17 1.83 0.55
C VAL A 250 -3.45 1.18 1.09
N LEU A 251 -3.59 1.07 2.42
CA LEU A 251 -4.75 0.44 3.04
C LEU A 251 -6.04 1.23 2.79
N ALA A 252 -6.01 2.55 2.89
CA ALA A 252 -7.17 3.39 2.59
C ALA A 252 -7.64 3.18 1.14
N MET A 253 -6.71 3.20 0.17
CA MET A 253 -7.04 3.00 -1.24
C MET A 253 -7.60 1.61 -1.55
N GLN A 254 -7.14 0.57 -0.85
CA GLN A 254 -7.57 -0.81 -1.09
C GLN A 254 -8.85 -1.20 -0.33
N LEU A 255 -9.03 -0.70 0.89
CA LEU A 255 -10.12 -1.15 1.78
C LEU A 255 -11.37 -0.28 1.72
N SER A 256 -11.29 0.90 1.10
CA SER A 256 -12.41 1.84 1.03
C SER A 256 -12.57 2.45 -0.36
N ALA A 257 -12.28 1.67 -1.41
CA ALA A 257 -12.53 2.06 -2.79
C ALA A 257 -14.02 2.43 -2.98
N GLY A 258 -14.27 3.56 -3.65
CA GLY A 258 -15.62 4.09 -3.83
C GLY A 258 -16.18 4.89 -2.64
N SER A 259 -15.45 5.02 -1.52
CA SER A 259 -15.89 5.81 -0.37
C SER A 259 -15.83 7.31 -0.64
N GLU A 260 -16.94 8.01 -0.43
CA GLU A 260 -16.99 9.48 -0.51
C GLU A 260 -16.10 10.13 0.56
N GLU A 261 -16.00 9.51 1.74
CA GLU A 261 -15.15 10.01 2.82
C GLU A 261 -13.66 9.94 2.43
N LEU A 262 -13.24 8.86 1.77
CA LEU A 262 -11.87 8.76 1.23
C LEU A 262 -11.62 9.81 0.14
N ARG A 263 -12.55 9.98 -0.80
CA ARG A 263 -12.45 11.01 -1.84
C ARG A 263 -12.27 12.41 -1.23
N ASP A 264 -13.09 12.76 -0.24
CA ASP A 264 -13.04 14.07 0.40
C ASP A 264 -11.78 14.25 1.25
N LEU A 265 -11.28 13.18 1.85
CA LEU A 265 -9.97 13.15 2.51
C LEU A 265 -8.84 13.43 1.53
N LEU A 266 -8.81 12.75 0.37
CA LEU A 266 -7.77 12.99 -0.65
C LEU A 266 -7.85 14.41 -1.21
N ARG A 267 -9.04 14.95 -1.43
CA ARG A 267 -9.21 16.36 -1.81
C ARG A 267 -8.59 17.30 -0.77
N PHE A 268 -8.84 17.04 0.51
CA PHE A 268 -8.20 17.79 1.58
C PHE A 268 -6.66 17.66 1.55
N MET A 269 -6.13 16.45 1.32
CA MET A 269 -4.68 16.20 1.26
C MET A 269 -4.03 16.93 0.08
N VAL A 270 -4.69 16.96 -1.08
CA VAL A 270 -4.27 17.74 -2.26
C VAL A 270 -4.22 19.23 -1.94
N ASP A 271 -5.23 19.77 -1.26
CA ASP A 271 -5.25 21.18 -0.88
C ASP A 271 -4.24 21.54 0.22
N ASP A 272 -3.96 20.59 1.12
CA ASP A 272 -2.97 20.75 2.20
C ASP A 272 -1.55 20.81 1.64
N ILE A 273 -1.18 19.87 0.77
CA ILE A 273 0.18 19.77 0.22
C ILE A 273 0.52 20.93 -0.73
N LYS A 274 -0.44 21.52 -1.45
CA LYS A 274 -0.22 22.70 -2.29
C LYS A 274 0.32 23.91 -1.52
N ARG A 275 0.14 23.93 -0.18
CA ARG A 275 0.61 24.99 0.71
C ARG A 275 1.97 24.67 1.35
N ALA A 276 2.47 23.47 1.16
CA ALA A 276 3.72 23.00 1.72
C ALA A 276 4.93 23.61 0.96
N PRO A 277 6.10 23.72 1.59
CA PRO A 277 7.31 24.18 0.92
C PRO A 277 7.72 23.21 -0.20
N ARG A 278 8.53 23.69 -1.14
CA ARG A 278 9.09 22.83 -2.20
C ARG A 278 10.02 21.77 -1.61
N LEU A 279 9.92 20.56 -2.12
CA LEU A 279 10.84 19.48 -1.80
C LEU A 279 12.23 19.80 -2.35
N GLN A 280 13.25 19.63 -1.52
CA GLN A 280 14.67 19.82 -1.87
C GLN A 280 15.47 18.53 -1.79
N GLY A 281 14.94 17.55 -1.07
CA GLY A 281 15.56 16.23 -0.85
C GLY A 281 15.34 15.28 -2.00
N ASP A 282 15.88 14.06 -1.86
CA ASP A 282 15.72 12.99 -2.81
C ASP A 282 14.27 12.48 -2.86
N LYS A 283 13.80 12.22 -4.06
CA LYS A 283 12.50 11.62 -4.36
C LYS A 283 12.67 10.12 -4.56
N ILE A 284 12.03 9.33 -3.72
CA ILE A 284 12.16 7.87 -3.73
C ILE A 284 10.83 7.25 -4.16
N LEU A 285 10.87 6.42 -5.21
CA LEU A 285 9.78 5.50 -5.52
C LEU A 285 9.98 4.21 -4.72
N TRP A 286 8.99 3.85 -3.91
CA TRP A 286 9.00 2.58 -3.18
C TRP A 286 8.21 1.52 -3.94
N VAL A 287 8.80 0.34 -4.12
CA VAL A 287 8.18 -0.79 -4.81
C VAL A 287 7.90 -1.91 -3.83
N HIS A 288 6.64 -2.33 -3.76
CA HIS A 288 6.08 -3.43 -3.00
C HIS A 288 5.86 -3.11 -1.51
N LEU A 289 5.89 -4.13 -0.63
CA LEU A 289 5.56 -4.03 0.79
C LEU A 289 6.56 -3.16 1.58
N MET A 290 6.11 -2.66 2.72
CA MET A 290 6.89 -1.78 3.58
C MET A 290 7.08 -2.41 4.97
N PRO A 291 8.32 -2.73 5.39
CA PRO A 291 8.61 -3.25 6.72
C PRO A 291 8.65 -2.10 7.75
N TYR A 292 7.49 -1.58 8.11
CA TYR A 292 7.37 -0.38 8.95
C TYR A 292 7.86 -0.53 10.40
N TYR A 293 8.22 -1.74 10.85
CA TYR A 293 8.87 -1.96 12.14
C TYR A 293 10.37 -1.61 12.13
N GLN A 294 10.99 -1.50 10.94
CA GLN A 294 12.44 -1.26 10.77
C GLN A 294 12.84 0.14 11.23
N GLN A 295 13.72 0.20 12.24
CA GLN A 295 14.13 1.48 12.82
C GLN A 295 15.02 2.31 11.88
N SER A 296 15.86 1.67 11.05
CA SER A 296 16.68 2.35 10.05
C SER A 296 15.85 3.06 8.99
N LEU A 297 14.75 2.45 8.54
CA LEU A 297 13.82 3.06 7.58
C LEU A 297 13.08 4.24 8.22
N LYS A 298 12.59 4.09 9.44
CA LYS A 298 11.98 5.20 10.19
C LYS A 298 12.96 6.36 10.37
N ALA A 299 14.21 6.07 10.75
CA ALA A 299 15.22 7.11 10.93
C ALA A 299 15.57 7.85 9.62
N ALA A 300 15.46 7.17 8.47
CA ALA A 300 15.73 7.76 7.17
C ALA A 300 14.57 8.60 6.63
N PHE A 301 13.32 8.20 6.90
CA PHE A 301 12.14 8.75 6.23
C PHE A 301 11.16 9.51 7.15
N ASP A 302 11.12 9.24 8.48
CA ASP A 302 10.20 9.94 9.37
C ASP A 302 10.49 11.45 9.40
N TYR A 303 9.58 12.24 8.83
CA TYR A 303 9.68 13.70 8.75
C TYR A 303 10.97 14.22 8.09
N SER A 304 11.63 13.39 7.27
CA SER A 304 12.92 13.74 6.67
C SER A 304 12.74 14.77 5.54
N PRO A 305 13.44 15.91 5.59
CA PRO A 305 13.51 16.82 4.46
C PRO A 305 14.53 16.37 3.40
N ASP A 306 15.41 15.42 3.74
CA ASP A 306 16.51 14.99 2.89
C ASP A 306 16.09 13.87 1.93
N HIS A 307 15.16 13.00 2.37
CA HIS A 307 14.67 11.87 1.58
C HIS A 307 13.17 11.72 1.76
N GLN A 308 12.40 11.77 0.69
CA GLN A 308 10.94 11.60 0.71
C GLN A 308 10.50 10.47 -0.21
N ILE A 309 9.70 9.54 0.31
CA ILE A 309 8.99 8.58 -0.52
C ILE A 309 7.84 9.35 -1.19
N VAL A 310 7.86 9.41 -2.52
CA VAL A 310 6.89 10.18 -3.31
C VAL A 310 5.79 9.31 -3.90
N ALA A 311 6.02 8.01 -4.01
CA ALA A 311 5.02 7.04 -4.44
C ALA A 311 5.33 5.64 -3.90
N VAL A 312 4.27 4.84 -3.74
CA VAL A 312 4.33 3.39 -3.46
C VAL A 312 3.48 2.67 -4.48
N ASP A 313 4.05 1.75 -5.25
CA ASP A 313 3.35 1.05 -6.36
C ASP A 313 2.07 0.33 -5.92
N MET A 314 2.06 -0.22 -4.70
CA MET A 314 0.91 -0.91 -4.11
C MET A 314 -0.34 -0.02 -3.97
N ALA A 315 -0.19 1.30 -3.86
CA ALA A 315 -1.32 2.22 -3.82
C ALA A 315 -1.96 2.44 -5.19
N PHE A 316 -1.22 2.18 -6.27
CA PHE A 316 -1.62 2.49 -7.65
C PHE A 316 -1.87 1.24 -8.51
N CYS A 317 -1.61 0.04 -7.98
CA CYS A 317 -1.66 -1.20 -8.75
C CYS A 317 -3.07 -1.58 -9.23
N THR A 318 -4.12 -1.11 -8.55
CA THR A 318 -5.55 -1.36 -8.89
C THR A 318 -6.20 -0.22 -9.67
N MET A 319 -5.49 0.88 -9.91
CA MET A 319 -6.03 2.07 -10.57
C MET A 319 -6.08 1.86 -12.08
N SER A 320 -7.14 1.20 -12.55
CA SER A 320 -7.46 1.00 -13.97
C SER A 320 -8.57 1.96 -14.42
N ASP A 321 -8.81 1.96 -15.73
CA ASP A 321 -9.97 2.63 -16.29
C ASP A 321 -11.26 1.88 -15.87
N LEU A 322 -12.15 2.61 -15.21
CA LEU A 322 -13.46 2.10 -14.76
C LEU A 322 -14.57 2.48 -15.73
N ASP A 323 -14.22 2.85 -16.95
CA ASP A 323 -15.19 3.30 -17.96
C ASP A 323 -15.82 2.11 -18.69
N ASP A 324 -16.94 1.63 -18.16
CA ASP A 324 -17.84 0.69 -18.81
C ASP A 324 -19.28 1.01 -18.37
N ALA A 325 -20.25 0.88 -19.29
CA ALA A 325 -21.66 1.10 -18.99
C ALA A 325 -22.23 0.04 -18.01
N ASP A 326 -21.63 -1.15 -17.98
CA ASP A 326 -21.95 -2.23 -17.05
C ASP A 326 -20.98 -2.16 -15.86
N PRO A 327 -21.43 -1.86 -14.64
CA PRO A 327 -20.55 -1.69 -13.48
C PRO A 327 -19.82 -2.98 -13.09
N PHE A 328 -20.37 -4.18 -13.38
CA PHE A 328 -19.68 -5.43 -13.14
C PHE A 328 -18.53 -5.64 -14.13
N ARG A 329 -18.70 -5.23 -15.40
CA ARG A 329 -17.60 -5.25 -16.38
C ARG A 329 -16.52 -4.24 -16.02
N ALA A 330 -16.90 -3.03 -15.58
CA ALA A 330 -15.93 -2.03 -15.09
C ALA A 330 -15.09 -2.58 -13.94
N LEU A 331 -15.73 -3.23 -12.97
CA LEU A 331 -15.03 -3.84 -11.84
C LEU A 331 -14.19 -5.07 -12.26
N ALA A 332 -14.66 -5.87 -13.22
CA ALA A 332 -13.87 -6.96 -13.80
C ALA A 332 -12.60 -6.43 -14.49
N LYS A 333 -12.70 -5.36 -15.28
CA LYS A 333 -11.56 -4.68 -15.91
C LYS A 333 -10.55 -4.20 -14.85
N LYS A 334 -11.02 -3.63 -13.74
CA LYS A 334 -10.17 -3.22 -12.62
C LYS A 334 -9.36 -4.39 -12.07
N LEU A 335 -9.99 -5.51 -11.77
CA LEU A 335 -9.32 -6.67 -11.19
C LEU A 335 -8.35 -7.34 -12.18
N ILE A 336 -8.75 -7.52 -13.45
CA ILE A 336 -7.91 -8.08 -14.50
C ILE A 336 -6.73 -7.15 -14.79
N GLY A 337 -6.97 -5.83 -14.85
CA GLY A 337 -5.98 -4.80 -15.14
C GLY A 337 -5.03 -4.49 -13.98
N ASN A 338 -5.20 -5.12 -12.82
CA ASN A 338 -4.31 -4.93 -11.68
C ASN A 338 -2.85 -5.22 -12.09
N ALA A 339 -1.95 -4.29 -11.80
CA ALA A 339 -0.53 -4.42 -12.16
C ALA A 339 0.18 -5.62 -11.50
N MET A 340 -0.42 -6.19 -10.45
CA MET A 340 0.06 -7.42 -9.81
C MET A 340 -0.57 -8.69 -10.40
N ASN A 341 -1.47 -8.58 -11.39
CA ASN A 341 -2.12 -9.71 -12.04
C ASN A 341 -1.49 -9.99 -13.41
N GLY A 342 -1.19 -11.26 -13.70
CA GLY A 342 -0.63 -11.67 -15.00
C GLY A 342 0.87 -11.43 -15.14
N PRO A 343 1.35 -11.06 -16.35
CA PRO A 343 2.77 -10.95 -16.65
C PRO A 343 3.42 -9.77 -15.93
N TYR A 344 4.70 -9.93 -15.57
CA TYR A 344 5.43 -8.94 -14.76
C TYR A 344 5.64 -7.60 -15.47
N GLU A 345 5.54 -7.58 -16.80
CA GLU A 345 5.58 -6.38 -17.63
C GLU A 345 4.52 -5.34 -17.23
N ARG A 346 3.37 -5.77 -16.70
CA ARG A 346 2.35 -4.85 -16.15
C ARG A 346 2.88 -4.08 -14.94
N LYS A 347 3.65 -4.74 -14.09
CA LYS A 347 4.30 -4.10 -12.94
C LYS A 347 5.40 -3.15 -13.39
N LEU A 348 6.21 -3.52 -14.38
CA LEU A 348 7.21 -2.63 -14.97
C LEU A 348 6.57 -1.39 -15.57
N ALA A 349 5.50 -1.56 -16.35
CA ALA A 349 4.75 -0.43 -16.92
C ALA A 349 4.15 0.50 -15.84
N LEU A 350 3.71 -0.03 -14.70
CA LEU A 350 3.29 0.81 -13.56
C LEU A 350 4.47 1.58 -12.97
N VAL A 351 5.63 0.92 -12.78
CA VAL A 351 6.85 1.57 -12.27
C VAL A 351 7.28 2.70 -13.19
N ASP A 352 7.27 2.50 -14.51
CA ASP A 352 7.59 3.54 -15.50
C ASP A 352 6.64 4.73 -15.39
N ARG A 353 5.32 4.48 -15.32
CA ARG A 353 4.33 5.55 -15.15
C ARG A 353 4.52 6.35 -13.87
N LEU A 354 4.92 5.69 -12.77
CA LEU A 354 5.20 6.36 -11.50
C LEU A 354 6.50 7.17 -11.57
N LEU A 355 7.55 6.64 -12.23
CA LEU A 355 8.81 7.36 -12.48
C LEU A 355 8.58 8.60 -13.35
N ASP A 356 7.83 8.46 -14.44
CA ASP A 356 7.49 9.58 -15.33
C ASP A 356 6.68 10.67 -14.61
N ALA A 357 5.77 10.27 -13.73
CA ALA A 357 4.91 11.21 -13.02
C ALA A 357 5.59 11.92 -11.84
N THR A 358 6.60 11.30 -11.22
CA THR A 358 7.27 11.81 -10.02
C THR A 358 8.67 12.31 -10.29
N HIS A 359 9.30 11.88 -11.38
CA HIS A 359 10.73 12.09 -11.64
C HIS A 359 11.57 11.69 -10.40
N ALA A 360 11.29 10.49 -9.86
CA ALA A 360 12.01 9.99 -8.70
C ALA A 360 13.49 9.80 -9.00
N ASP A 361 14.35 10.18 -8.05
CA ASP A 361 15.81 10.12 -8.17
C ASP A 361 16.34 8.69 -8.06
N GLY A 362 15.57 7.81 -7.38
CA GLY A 362 15.88 6.40 -7.24
C GLY A 362 14.69 5.56 -6.77
N VAL A 363 14.87 4.25 -6.86
CA VAL A 363 13.86 3.24 -6.51
C VAL A 363 14.35 2.40 -5.34
N ILE A 364 13.51 2.16 -4.35
CA ILE A 364 13.72 1.14 -3.31
C ILE A 364 12.71 0.03 -3.54
N HIS A 365 13.19 -1.19 -3.77
CA HIS A 365 12.39 -2.39 -3.90
C HIS A 365 12.57 -3.29 -2.68
N PHE A 366 11.49 -3.53 -1.94
CA PHE A 366 11.51 -4.45 -0.80
C PHE A 366 11.09 -5.86 -1.24
N CYS A 367 12.05 -6.80 -1.25
CA CYS A 367 11.85 -8.20 -1.56
C CYS A 367 11.40 -8.95 -0.31
N HIS A 368 10.09 -9.08 -0.13
CA HIS A 368 9.51 -9.81 0.98
C HIS A 368 9.63 -11.32 0.80
N TRP A 369 10.17 -12.01 1.81
CA TRP A 369 10.33 -13.46 1.78
C TRP A 369 8.98 -14.19 1.74
N GLY A 370 8.89 -15.19 0.88
CA GLY A 370 7.67 -15.96 0.66
C GLY A 370 6.63 -15.27 -0.25
N CYS A 371 6.95 -14.10 -0.83
CA CYS A 371 6.09 -13.41 -1.77
C CYS A 371 6.62 -13.52 -3.20
N LYS A 372 5.91 -14.22 -4.09
CA LYS A 372 6.27 -14.32 -5.51
C LYS A 372 6.25 -12.98 -6.23
N GLN A 373 5.27 -12.14 -5.95
CA GLN A 373 5.10 -10.83 -6.59
C GLN A 373 6.20 -9.84 -6.20
N SER A 374 6.80 -10.04 -5.03
CA SER A 374 7.93 -9.25 -4.57
C SER A 374 9.25 -9.79 -5.14
N SER A 375 9.60 -11.03 -4.81
CA SER A 375 10.91 -11.59 -5.09
C SER A 375 11.03 -12.22 -6.48
N GLY A 376 9.95 -12.77 -7.06
CA GLY A 376 9.97 -13.52 -8.29
C GLY A 376 10.40 -12.71 -9.52
N GLY A 377 9.97 -11.45 -9.60
CA GLY A 377 10.32 -10.53 -10.71
C GLY A 377 11.47 -9.57 -10.41
N SER A 378 12.16 -9.72 -9.28
CA SER A 378 13.17 -8.75 -8.82
C SER A 378 14.34 -8.57 -9.77
N ALA A 379 14.74 -9.63 -10.49
CA ALA A 379 15.77 -9.56 -11.51
C ALA A 379 15.32 -8.75 -12.73
N LEU A 380 14.07 -8.93 -13.17
CA LEU A 380 13.49 -8.18 -14.29
C LEU A 380 13.41 -6.69 -13.96
N LEU A 381 12.96 -6.34 -12.76
CA LEU A 381 12.92 -4.95 -12.31
C LEU A 381 14.31 -4.32 -12.26
N ARG A 382 15.30 -5.05 -11.76
CA ARG A 382 16.70 -4.56 -11.70
C ARG A 382 17.28 -4.31 -13.09
N GLU A 383 17.06 -5.21 -14.02
CA GLU A 383 17.53 -5.12 -15.39
C GLU A 383 16.88 -3.92 -16.10
N HIS A 384 15.56 -3.80 -15.98
CA HIS A 384 14.77 -2.72 -16.54
C HIS A 384 15.22 -1.32 -16.02
N LEU A 385 15.37 -1.16 -14.70
CA LEU A 385 15.82 0.10 -14.12
C LEU A 385 17.29 0.42 -14.41
N HIS A 386 18.15 -0.61 -14.53
CA HIS A 386 19.53 -0.44 -14.96
C HIS A 386 19.62 0.10 -16.39
N GLU A 387 18.83 -0.44 -17.32
CA GLU A 387 18.75 0.04 -18.70
C GLU A 387 18.22 1.48 -18.78
N ALA A 388 17.26 1.82 -17.92
CA ALA A 388 16.73 3.18 -17.78
C ALA A 388 17.70 4.14 -17.06
N GLY A 389 18.82 3.64 -16.52
CA GLY A 389 19.77 4.45 -15.75
C GLY A 389 19.23 4.95 -14.41
N VAL A 390 18.22 4.28 -13.85
CA VAL A 390 17.60 4.64 -12.55
C VAL A 390 18.27 3.86 -11.43
N PRO A 391 18.82 4.52 -10.38
CA PRO A 391 19.39 3.86 -9.22
C PRO A 391 18.36 2.99 -8.51
N LEU A 392 18.74 1.75 -8.19
CA LEU A 392 17.90 0.79 -7.47
C LEU A 392 18.58 0.30 -6.21
N LEU A 393 17.91 0.44 -5.08
CA LEU A 393 18.20 -0.31 -3.85
C LEU A 393 17.21 -1.46 -3.70
N GLN A 394 17.69 -2.69 -3.72
CA GLN A 394 16.89 -3.87 -3.43
C GLN A 394 17.14 -4.30 -1.98
N LEU A 395 16.11 -4.33 -1.15
CA LEU A 395 16.17 -4.77 0.25
C LEU A 395 15.48 -6.13 0.37
N ASP A 396 16.18 -7.12 0.91
CA ASP A 396 15.63 -8.44 1.17
C ASP A 396 15.30 -8.59 2.66
N GLY A 397 14.11 -9.11 2.97
CA GLY A 397 13.69 -9.28 4.36
C GLY A 397 12.24 -9.74 4.48
N ASP A 398 11.71 -9.60 5.68
CA ASP A 398 10.33 -9.94 6.01
C ASP A 398 9.57 -8.65 6.37
N GLY A 399 8.37 -8.48 5.83
CA GLY A 399 7.54 -7.30 6.11
C GLY A 399 6.80 -7.38 7.45
N ILE A 400 6.77 -8.55 8.08
CA ILE A 400 5.95 -8.85 9.27
C ILE A 400 6.78 -9.42 10.40
N ASP A 401 7.65 -10.40 10.14
CA ASP A 401 8.47 -11.06 11.14
C ASP A 401 9.80 -10.35 11.32
N GLU A 402 9.89 -9.54 12.36
CA GLU A 402 11.11 -8.77 12.68
C GLU A 402 12.35 -9.65 12.94
N ARG A 403 12.17 -10.93 13.26
CA ARG A 403 13.27 -11.89 13.47
C ARG A 403 14.03 -12.23 12.19
N ASN A 404 13.38 -12.01 11.03
CA ASN A 404 13.92 -12.32 9.70
C ASN A 404 14.57 -11.10 9.03
N SER A 405 14.81 -10.02 9.73
CA SER A 405 15.43 -8.80 9.19
C SER A 405 16.50 -8.27 10.14
N HIS A 406 17.60 -7.80 9.55
CA HIS A 406 18.73 -7.22 10.28
C HIS A 406 18.83 -5.72 10.01
N ASP A 407 18.35 -4.92 10.96
CA ASP A 407 18.26 -3.46 10.85
C ASP A 407 19.59 -2.80 10.48
N GLY A 408 20.71 -3.27 11.05
CA GLY A 408 22.05 -2.74 10.73
C GLY A 408 22.48 -2.96 9.28
N GLN A 409 22.07 -4.07 8.65
CA GLN A 409 22.35 -4.30 7.22
C GLN A 409 21.52 -3.37 6.34
N ILE A 410 20.26 -3.17 6.71
CA ILE A 410 19.37 -2.24 6.00
C ILE A 410 19.95 -0.82 6.08
N LYS A 411 20.38 -0.39 7.26
CA LYS A 411 21.00 0.91 7.46
C LYS A 411 22.20 1.13 6.53
N THR A 412 23.17 0.21 6.54
CA THR A 412 24.38 0.33 5.70
C THR A 412 24.03 0.39 4.21
N ARG A 413 23.04 -0.38 3.75
CA ARG A 413 22.62 -0.38 2.34
C ARG A 413 21.88 0.90 1.97
N LEU A 414 21.06 1.47 2.88
CA LEU A 414 20.43 2.77 2.69
C LEU A 414 21.46 3.89 2.58
N GLU A 415 22.42 3.93 3.50
CA GLU A 415 23.50 4.93 3.48
C GLU A 415 24.26 4.90 2.14
N ALA A 416 24.68 3.71 1.70
CA ALA A 416 25.35 3.55 0.40
C ALA A 416 24.44 3.96 -0.79
N PHE A 417 23.15 3.71 -0.73
CA PHE A 417 22.22 4.13 -1.77
C PHE A 417 22.08 5.66 -1.83
N PHE A 418 21.99 6.33 -0.71
CA PHE A 418 21.93 7.78 -0.66
C PHE A 418 23.22 8.44 -1.16
N GLU A 419 24.39 7.85 -0.90
CA GLU A 419 25.67 8.29 -1.49
C GLU A 419 25.65 8.20 -3.03
N VAL A 420 25.05 7.14 -3.59
CA VAL A 420 24.87 7.00 -5.06
C VAL A 420 23.96 8.10 -5.62
N LEU A 421 22.86 8.44 -4.94
CA LEU A 421 21.97 9.51 -5.37
C LEU A 421 22.67 10.88 -5.31
N GLU A 422 23.43 11.14 -4.27
CA GLU A 422 24.21 12.38 -4.12
C GLU A 422 25.26 12.52 -5.24
N ALA A 423 26.01 11.45 -5.53
CA ALA A 423 26.99 11.45 -6.62
C ALA A 423 26.35 11.73 -7.99
N LYS A 424 25.22 11.08 -8.29
CA LYS A 424 24.48 11.29 -9.54
C LYS A 424 23.97 12.73 -9.68
N ARG A 425 23.51 13.32 -8.59
CA ARG A 425 23.05 14.71 -8.54
C ARG A 425 24.20 15.69 -8.81
N ALA A 426 25.37 15.43 -8.24
CA ALA A 426 26.58 16.23 -8.46
C ALA A 426 27.06 16.16 -9.94
N GLU A 427 27.03 14.97 -10.55
CA GLU A 427 27.36 14.78 -11.98
C GLU A 427 26.39 15.55 -12.90
N GLY A 428 25.07 15.48 -12.63
CA GLY A 428 24.05 16.20 -13.39
C GLY A 428 24.22 17.72 -13.29
N ALA A 429 24.57 18.25 -12.11
CA ALA A 429 24.84 19.66 -11.91
C ALA A 429 26.10 20.13 -12.67
N ALA A 430 27.17 19.30 -12.69
CA ALA A 430 28.40 19.59 -13.43
C ALA A 430 28.19 19.65 -14.95
N GLN A 431 27.36 18.75 -15.48
CA GLN A 431 27.03 18.72 -16.91
C GLN A 431 26.11 19.89 -17.32
N GLY A 432 25.13 20.25 -16.51
CA GLY A 432 24.24 21.41 -16.73
C GLY A 432 24.93 22.75 -16.66
N GLY A 433 25.99 22.88 -15.83
CA GLY A 433 26.82 24.09 -15.75
C GLY A 433 27.69 24.36 -16.97
N ASN A 434 28.05 23.31 -17.72
CA ASN A 434 28.90 23.44 -18.92
C ASN A 434 28.13 23.92 -20.18
N VAL A 435 26.84 23.69 -20.23
CA VAL A 435 26.01 24.08 -21.40
C VAL A 435 25.71 25.59 -21.42
N ASN A 436 25.76 26.27 -20.27
CA ASN A 436 25.55 27.71 -20.16
C ASN A 436 26.84 28.56 -20.30
N GLY A 437 28.01 27.90 -20.36
CA GLY A 437 29.30 28.57 -20.49
C GLY A 437 29.78 28.84 -21.93
N GLU A 438 29.25 28.17 -22.94
CA GLU A 438 29.75 28.27 -24.34
C GLU A 438 28.97 29.26 -25.24
N SER A 439 27.91 29.90 -24.74
CA SER A 439 27.08 30.80 -25.55
C SER A 439 27.48 32.30 -25.51
N THR A 440 28.59 32.69 -24.82
CA THR A 440 28.98 34.11 -24.69
C THR A 440 30.35 34.47 -25.29
N ALA A 441 30.94 33.65 -26.17
CA ALA A 441 32.24 33.94 -26.77
C ALA A 441 32.27 33.82 -28.30
N GLN A 442 31.35 34.50 -29.03
CA GLN A 442 31.52 34.84 -30.45
C GLN A 442 30.74 36.13 -30.79
N GLY A 443 31.29 37.26 -30.40
CA GLY A 443 30.87 38.60 -30.80
C GLY A 443 32.10 39.48 -31.07
N GLY A 444 32.91 39.07 -32.02
CA GLY A 444 34.10 39.81 -32.46
C GLY A 444 33.85 40.53 -33.79
N THR A 445 33.66 41.82 -33.70
CA THR A 445 33.97 42.91 -34.64
C THR A 445 34.36 42.54 -36.09
N ALA A 446 33.52 42.91 -37.04
CA ALA A 446 33.91 43.13 -38.43
C ALA A 446 33.93 44.64 -38.72
N GLU A 447 35.13 45.20 -38.84
CA GLU A 447 35.41 46.55 -39.35
C GLU A 447 35.02 46.68 -40.82
N THR A 448 34.25 47.71 -41.10
CA THR A 448 34.01 48.26 -42.42
C THR A 448 35.27 48.93 -42.98
N LYS A 449 35.74 48.52 -44.14
CA LYS A 449 36.54 49.37 -45.04
C LYS A 449 35.81 49.54 -46.41
N GLY A 450 35.47 50.75 -46.66
CA GLY A 450 34.96 51.20 -47.95
C GLY A 450 36.04 51.27 -49.03
N GLY A 451 35.63 51.24 -50.28
CA GLY A 451 36.47 51.46 -51.43
C GLY A 451 35.64 51.47 -52.69
N ALA A 452 35.55 52.67 -53.22
CA ALA A 452 34.88 53.01 -54.45
C ALA A 452 35.45 52.34 -55.72
N ARG A 453 34.64 51.91 -56.64
CA ARG A 453 34.49 52.38 -58.05
C ARG A 453 33.39 51.55 -58.72
#